data_10dec2cbc2e20e479e250ab83f17f271
#
_entry.id   10dec2cbc2e20e479e250ab83f17f271
#
_cell.length_a   1.000
_cell.length_b   1.000
_cell.length_c   1.000
_cell.angle_alpha   90.00
_cell.angle_beta   90.00
_cell.angle_gamma   90.00
#
_symmetry.space_group_name_H-M   'P 1'
#
loop_
_entity.id
_entity.type
_entity.pdbx_description
1 polymer ?
#
loop_
_entity_poly.entity_id
_entity_poly.type
_entity_poly.pdbx_seq_one_letter_code
_entity_poly.pdbx_strand_id
1 'polypeptide(L)'
;MPGGFVCSGRLKCEADSDAIRQVVLSERPLRKLYTKQQRALYRAHAPDGIELDDLAVLGPIFVLKLKWQPRSFARKMVAEMWLYPDGARIFELSTKCLPSEAFQVAVEARVYLSEHGIDLSGEQQTKTRTALEFFAAELA
;
A
#
# COMPACT_ATOMS: atom_id res chain seq x y z
N MET A 1 -0.03 -7.77 17.59
CA MET A 1 1.29 -7.16 17.85
C MET A 1 1.37 -5.85 17.10
N PRO A 2 1.73 -4.73 17.74
CA PRO A 2 2.10 -3.53 17.02
C PRO A 2 3.34 -3.83 16.17
N GLY A 3 3.30 -3.50 14.89
CA GLY A 3 4.35 -3.87 13.95
C GLY A 3 4.14 -5.26 13.32
N GLY A 4 2.98 -5.49 12.70
CA GLY A 4 2.69 -6.74 12.00
C GLY A 4 3.59 -6.98 10.80
N PHE A 5 3.88 -8.24 10.49
CA PHE A 5 4.53 -8.63 9.25
C PHE A 5 3.49 -8.90 8.18
N VAL A 6 3.75 -8.42 6.98
CA VAL A 6 2.99 -8.79 5.81
C VAL A 6 3.93 -9.41 4.80
N CYS A 7 3.71 -10.67 4.47
CA CYS A 7 4.35 -11.32 3.33
C CYS A 7 3.46 -11.10 2.11
N SER A 8 3.98 -10.40 1.11
CA SER A 8 3.24 -10.11 -0.11
C SER A 8 4.07 -10.36 -1.36
N GLY A 9 3.48 -11.05 -2.33
CA GLY A 9 4.01 -11.12 -3.69
C GLY A 9 3.39 -10.03 -4.56
N ARG A 10 4.17 -9.48 -5.51
CA ARG A 10 3.64 -8.47 -6.44
C ARG A 10 4.36 -8.49 -7.77
N LEU A 11 3.61 -8.21 -8.82
CA LEU A 11 4.14 -7.90 -10.14
C LEU A 11 3.99 -6.40 -10.38
N LYS A 12 5.10 -5.73 -10.70
CA LYS A 12 5.12 -4.30 -11.02
C LYS A 12 5.34 -4.11 -12.51
N CYS A 13 4.62 -3.16 -13.08
CA CYS A 13 4.96 -2.54 -14.36
C CYS A 13 4.76 -1.03 -14.25
N GLU A 14 5.37 -0.29 -15.14
CA GLU A 14 5.07 1.12 -15.35
C GLU A 14 3.84 1.22 -16.24
N ALA A 15 2.97 2.16 -15.93
CA ALA A 15 1.82 2.50 -16.75
C ALA A 15 1.94 3.97 -17.17
N ASP A 16 1.57 4.24 -18.40
CA ASP A 16 1.52 5.59 -18.93
C ASP A 16 0.43 6.42 -18.22
N SER A 17 0.75 7.67 -17.87
CA SER A 17 -0.16 8.56 -17.15
C SER A 17 -1.44 8.86 -17.90
N ASP A 18 -1.36 9.00 -19.23
CA ASP A 18 -2.54 9.23 -20.06
C ASP A 18 -3.44 8.00 -20.13
N ALA A 19 -2.83 6.80 -20.18
CA ALA A 19 -3.59 5.55 -20.11
C ALA A 19 -4.32 5.40 -18.76
N ILE A 20 -3.68 5.79 -17.65
CA ILE A 20 -4.32 5.80 -16.33
C ILE A 20 -5.50 6.77 -16.32
N ARG A 21 -5.31 7.99 -16.82
CA ARG A 21 -6.37 9.00 -16.91
C ARG A 21 -7.57 8.51 -17.72
N GLN A 22 -7.33 7.90 -18.89
CA GLN A 22 -8.39 7.33 -19.72
C GLN A 22 -9.22 6.27 -18.99
N VAL A 23 -8.56 5.43 -18.18
CA VAL A 23 -9.27 4.42 -17.36
C VAL A 23 -10.11 5.08 -16.26
N VAL A 24 -9.57 6.09 -15.57
CA VAL A 24 -10.32 6.84 -14.54
C VAL A 24 -11.54 7.53 -15.14
N LEU A 25 -11.43 8.04 -16.37
CA LEU A 25 -12.55 8.66 -17.10
C LEU A 25 -13.47 7.65 -17.80
N SER A 26 -13.27 6.34 -17.59
CA SER A 26 -14.02 5.26 -18.26
C SER A 26 -13.92 5.24 -19.79
N GLU A 27 -12.91 5.90 -20.35
CA GLU A 27 -12.62 5.92 -21.80
C GLU A 27 -11.83 4.68 -22.25
N ARG A 28 -11.28 3.93 -21.30
CA ARG A 28 -10.45 2.74 -21.55
C ARG A 28 -10.73 1.66 -20.51
N PRO A 29 -10.88 0.38 -20.91
CA PRO A 29 -11.07 -0.72 -19.97
C PRO A 29 -9.88 -0.88 -19.01
N LEU A 30 -10.15 -1.12 -17.73
CA LEU A 30 -9.15 -1.26 -16.68
C LEU A 30 -8.11 -2.34 -16.99
N ARG A 31 -8.53 -3.48 -17.58
CA ARG A 31 -7.62 -4.57 -17.98
C ARG A 31 -6.49 -4.14 -18.92
N LYS A 32 -6.65 -3.03 -19.66
CA LYS A 32 -5.65 -2.53 -20.61
C LYS A 32 -4.45 -1.84 -19.92
N LEU A 33 -4.54 -1.53 -18.64
CA LEU A 33 -3.39 -1.05 -17.84
C LEU A 33 -2.46 -2.18 -17.41
N TYR A 34 -2.92 -3.43 -17.45
CA TYR A 34 -2.20 -4.56 -16.89
C TYR A 34 -1.58 -5.45 -17.96
N THR A 35 -0.37 -5.93 -17.70
CA THR A 35 0.31 -6.93 -18.52
C THR A 35 -0.43 -8.27 -18.48
N LYS A 36 -0.11 -9.16 -19.42
CA LYS A 36 -0.67 -10.52 -19.43
C LYS A 36 -0.39 -11.26 -18.11
N GLN A 37 0.81 -11.10 -17.57
CA GLN A 37 1.22 -11.74 -16.31
C GLN A 37 0.43 -11.18 -15.11
N GLN A 38 0.22 -9.87 -15.04
CA GLN A 38 -0.57 -9.25 -13.98
C GLN A 38 -2.03 -9.67 -14.05
N ARG A 39 -2.61 -9.77 -15.25
CA ARG A 39 -3.98 -10.29 -15.42
C ARG A 39 -4.10 -11.76 -15.02
N ALA A 40 -3.07 -12.57 -15.28
CA ALA A 40 -3.03 -13.96 -14.83
C ALA A 40 -2.95 -14.04 -13.29
N LEU A 41 -2.13 -13.19 -12.65
CA LEU A 41 -2.06 -13.10 -11.19
C LEU A 41 -3.41 -12.69 -10.58
N TYR A 42 -4.09 -11.70 -11.16
CA TYR A 42 -5.43 -11.31 -10.73
C TYR A 42 -6.40 -12.48 -10.77
N ARG A 43 -6.52 -13.18 -11.92
CA ARG A 43 -7.42 -14.31 -12.09
C ARG A 43 -7.16 -15.47 -11.13
N ALA A 44 -5.91 -15.67 -10.74
CA ALA A 44 -5.54 -16.71 -9.78
C ALA A 44 -6.00 -16.41 -8.35
N HIS A 45 -6.36 -15.15 -8.03
CA HIS A 45 -6.68 -14.71 -6.67
C HIS A 45 -8.00 -13.93 -6.55
N ALA A 46 -8.62 -13.56 -7.67
CA ALA A 46 -9.88 -12.85 -7.67
C ALA A 46 -11.03 -13.78 -7.21
N PRO A 47 -12.07 -13.23 -6.61
CA PRO A 47 -13.32 -13.97 -6.38
C PRO A 47 -13.91 -14.48 -7.71
N ASP A 48 -14.58 -15.62 -7.65
CA ASP A 48 -15.22 -16.21 -8.82
C ASP A 48 -16.20 -15.24 -9.48
N GLY A 49 -16.09 -15.12 -10.80
CA GLY A 49 -16.99 -14.31 -11.61
C GLY A 49 -16.72 -12.79 -11.61
N ILE A 50 -15.66 -12.33 -10.94
CA ILE A 50 -15.29 -10.90 -10.96
C ILE A 50 -14.09 -10.69 -11.88
N GLU A 51 -14.31 -10.01 -13.00
CA GLU A 51 -13.26 -9.63 -13.94
C GLU A 51 -12.66 -8.27 -13.60
N LEU A 52 -11.47 -7.96 -14.13
CA LEU A 52 -10.81 -6.66 -13.90
C LEU A 52 -11.66 -5.47 -14.31
N ASP A 53 -12.45 -5.61 -15.36
CA ASP A 53 -13.28 -4.51 -15.88
C ASP A 53 -14.59 -4.33 -15.09
N ASP A 54 -14.90 -5.24 -14.16
CA ASP A 54 -16.01 -5.07 -13.21
C ASP A 54 -15.62 -4.21 -12.01
N LEU A 55 -14.32 -3.92 -11.88
CA LEU A 55 -13.80 -3.11 -10.78
C LEU A 55 -13.90 -1.61 -11.09
N ALA A 56 -14.31 -0.84 -10.09
CA ALA A 56 -14.25 0.62 -10.13
C ALA A 56 -12.88 1.14 -9.66
N VAL A 57 -12.41 2.23 -10.28
CA VAL A 57 -11.22 2.94 -9.82
C VAL A 57 -11.64 3.90 -8.70
N LEU A 58 -11.10 3.69 -7.51
CA LEU A 58 -11.35 4.51 -6.34
C LEU A 58 -10.19 5.48 -6.10
N GLY A 59 -10.48 6.69 -5.67
CA GLY A 59 -9.48 7.71 -5.38
C GLY A 59 -9.78 9.05 -6.04
N PRO A 60 -8.83 9.99 -6.08
CA PRO A 60 -7.42 9.81 -5.71
C PRO A 60 -7.14 9.95 -4.22
N ILE A 61 -6.04 9.35 -3.78
CA ILE A 61 -5.44 9.62 -2.47
C ILE A 61 -4.08 10.26 -2.69
N PHE A 62 -3.83 11.37 -1.99
CA PHE A 62 -2.52 12.00 -2.01
C PHE A 62 -1.58 11.30 -1.03
N VAL A 63 -0.41 10.88 -1.50
CA VAL A 63 0.59 10.17 -0.70
C VAL A 63 1.94 10.87 -0.77
N LEU A 64 2.42 11.31 0.38
CA LEU A 64 3.81 11.73 0.54
C LEU A 64 4.66 10.53 0.93
N LYS A 65 5.78 10.35 0.24
CA LYS A 65 6.68 9.22 0.48
C LYS A 65 8.11 9.66 0.61
N LEU A 66 8.73 9.31 1.75
CA LEU A 66 10.14 9.52 2.02
C LEU A 66 10.85 8.17 2.21
N LYS A 67 12.05 8.05 1.63
CA LYS A 67 12.94 6.91 1.83
C LYS A 67 14.28 7.41 2.31
N TRP A 68 14.81 6.82 3.38
CA TRP A 68 16.13 7.18 3.90
C TRP A 68 16.84 5.97 4.50
N GLN A 69 18.13 6.12 4.71
CA GLN A 69 18.97 5.17 5.42
C GLN A 69 19.36 5.78 6.77
N PRO A 70 18.77 5.34 7.89
CA PRO A 70 19.19 5.80 9.22
C PRO A 70 20.65 5.41 9.50
N ARG A 71 21.34 6.22 10.31
CA ARG A 71 22.71 5.91 10.73
C ARG A 71 22.76 4.76 11.76
N SER A 72 21.75 4.68 12.63
CA SER A 72 21.65 3.71 13.73
C SER A 72 20.77 2.51 13.42
N PHE A 73 20.30 2.38 12.17
CA PHE A 73 19.49 1.23 11.74
C PHE A 73 19.99 0.73 10.37
N ALA A 74 20.37 -0.54 10.31
CA ALA A 74 21.06 -1.13 9.16
C ALA A 74 20.23 -1.22 7.86
N ARG A 75 18.95 -0.86 7.90
CA ARG A 75 18.02 -1.01 6.78
C ARG A 75 17.39 0.31 6.36
N LYS A 76 17.01 0.39 5.07
CA LYS A 76 16.26 1.54 4.57
C LYS A 76 14.90 1.62 5.24
N MET A 77 14.56 2.81 5.71
CA MET A 77 13.23 3.14 6.22
C MET A 77 12.42 3.85 5.15
N VAL A 78 11.12 3.64 5.19
CA VAL A 78 10.13 4.31 4.33
C VAL A 78 9.07 4.92 5.24
N ALA A 79 8.85 6.23 5.09
CA ALA A 79 7.72 6.93 5.65
C ALA A 79 6.71 7.20 4.55
N GLU A 80 5.44 6.91 4.79
CA GLU A 80 4.33 7.26 3.93
C GLU A 80 3.28 8.01 4.74
N MET A 81 2.86 9.18 4.25
CA MET A 81 1.72 9.92 4.78
C MET A 81 0.62 9.90 3.74
N TRP A 82 -0.50 9.30 4.09
CA TRP A 82 -1.71 9.21 3.28
C TRP A 82 -2.69 10.27 3.74
N LEU A 83 -3.14 11.11 2.81
CA LEU A 83 -4.08 12.19 3.06
C LEU A 83 -5.40 11.85 2.36
N TYR A 84 -6.46 11.71 3.16
CA TYR A 84 -7.80 11.40 2.67
C TYR A 84 -8.59 12.68 2.41
N PRO A 85 -9.60 12.66 1.50
CA PRO A 85 -10.39 13.85 1.17
C PRO A 85 -11.16 14.44 2.36
N ASP A 86 -11.53 13.62 3.35
CA ASP A 86 -12.18 14.05 4.61
C ASP A 86 -11.23 14.72 5.62
N GLY A 87 -9.94 14.86 5.27
CA GLY A 87 -8.90 15.41 6.15
C GLY A 87 -8.26 14.39 7.08
N ALA A 88 -8.71 13.14 7.09
CA ALA A 88 -8.05 12.06 7.83
C ALA A 88 -6.64 11.81 7.28
N ARG A 89 -5.75 11.34 8.15
CA ARG A 89 -4.35 11.08 7.81
C ARG A 89 -3.89 9.79 8.42
N ILE A 90 -3.14 9.02 7.64
CA ILE A 90 -2.42 7.85 8.14
C ILE A 90 -0.93 8.07 7.87
N PHE A 91 -0.12 7.94 8.92
CA PHE A 91 1.32 7.94 8.81
C PHE A 91 1.86 6.54 9.06
N GLU A 92 2.60 6.01 8.11
CA GLU A 92 3.17 4.67 8.20
C GLU A 92 4.69 4.73 8.10
N LEU A 93 5.36 4.02 9.01
CA LEU A 93 6.78 3.73 8.94
C LEU A 93 6.97 2.25 8.62
N SER A 94 7.79 1.95 7.65
CA SER A 94 8.04 0.58 7.23
C SER A 94 9.48 0.34 6.81
N THR A 95 9.91 -0.90 6.92
CA THR A 95 11.16 -1.39 6.36
C THR A 95 10.91 -2.73 5.66
N LYS A 96 11.88 -3.19 4.88
CA LYS A 96 11.79 -4.46 4.16
C LYS A 96 12.90 -5.39 4.57
N CYS A 97 12.58 -6.67 4.69
CA CYS A 97 13.53 -7.74 4.96
C CYS A 97 13.11 -9.03 4.26
N LEU A 98 13.96 -10.03 4.29
CA LEU A 98 13.58 -11.38 3.92
C LEU A 98 12.67 -12.00 4.98
N PRO A 99 11.79 -12.94 4.63
CA PRO A 99 10.93 -13.62 5.62
C PRO A 99 11.70 -14.26 6.76
N SER A 100 12.88 -14.80 6.48
CA SER A 100 13.78 -15.42 7.49
C SER A 100 14.34 -14.43 8.51
N GLU A 101 14.36 -13.14 8.19
CA GLU A 101 14.88 -12.06 9.05
C GLU A 101 13.77 -11.31 9.78
N ALA A 102 12.50 -11.62 9.49
CA ALA A 102 11.36 -10.80 9.89
C ALA A 102 11.29 -10.54 11.40
N PHE A 103 11.53 -11.56 12.22
CA PHE A 103 11.49 -11.43 13.67
C PHE A 103 12.59 -10.50 14.19
N GLN A 104 13.84 -10.71 13.76
CA GLN A 104 14.98 -9.88 14.16
C GLN A 104 14.76 -8.44 13.74
N VAL A 105 14.37 -8.20 12.50
CA VAL A 105 14.15 -6.85 11.97
C VAL A 105 13.01 -6.13 12.68
N ALA A 106 11.96 -6.85 13.08
CA ALA A 106 10.88 -6.24 13.86
C ALA A 106 11.36 -5.76 15.23
N VAL A 107 12.22 -6.55 15.91
CA VAL A 107 12.80 -6.15 17.19
C VAL A 107 13.71 -4.93 17.01
N GLU A 108 14.61 -4.97 16.04
CA GLU A 108 15.53 -3.86 15.72
C GLU A 108 14.77 -2.58 15.37
N ALA A 109 13.73 -2.68 14.51
CA ALA A 109 12.90 -1.55 14.14
C ALA A 109 12.15 -0.97 15.35
N ARG A 110 11.63 -1.82 16.23
CA ARG A 110 10.95 -1.39 17.45
C ARG A 110 11.88 -0.60 18.37
N VAL A 111 13.07 -1.13 18.62
CA VAL A 111 14.09 -0.43 19.42
C VAL A 111 14.42 0.92 18.80
N TYR A 112 14.74 0.94 17.51
CA TYR A 112 15.04 2.17 16.77
C TYR A 112 13.92 3.22 16.90
N LEU A 113 12.67 2.84 16.69
CA LEU A 113 11.53 3.75 16.76
C LEU A 113 11.30 4.27 18.19
N SER A 114 11.43 3.40 19.20
CA SER A 114 11.29 3.77 20.61
C SER A 114 12.38 4.74 21.05
N GLU A 115 13.63 4.54 20.63
CA GLU A 115 14.76 5.46 20.90
C GLU A 115 14.56 6.86 20.29
N HIS A 116 13.73 6.96 19.22
CA HIS A 116 13.35 8.21 18.58
C HIS A 116 12.02 8.78 19.10
N GLY A 117 11.49 8.24 20.21
CA GLY A 117 10.28 8.76 20.86
C GLY A 117 8.98 8.43 20.14
N ILE A 118 8.98 7.44 19.25
CA ILE A 118 7.77 7.01 18.55
C ILE A 118 7.03 6.00 19.41
N ASP A 119 5.80 6.34 19.80
CA ASP A 119 4.91 5.46 20.54
C ASP A 119 4.28 4.43 19.61
N LEU A 120 4.48 3.15 19.90
CA LEU A 120 3.96 2.01 19.15
C LEU A 120 2.77 1.34 19.84
N SER A 121 2.26 1.92 20.93
CA SER A 121 1.13 1.36 21.69
C SER A 121 -0.23 1.64 21.06
N GLY A 122 -0.32 2.58 20.12
CA GLY A 122 -1.54 2.98 19.44
C GLY A 122 -2.14 1.88 18.56
N GLU A 123 -3.42 2.03 18.23
CA GLU A 123 -4.11 1.14 17.30
C GLU A 123 -3.47 1.19 15.92
N GLN A 124 -3.21 0.02 15.35
CA GLN A 124 -2.63 -0.10 14.02
C GLN A 124 -3.74 -0.13 12.97
N GLN A 125 -3.81 0.91 12.16
CA GLN A 125 -4.72 0.98 11.02
C GLN A 125 -4.02 0.54 9.72
N THR A 126 -4.75 -0.17 8.87
CA THR A 126 -4.25 -0.51 7.55
C THR A 126 -4.70 0.54 6.53
N LYS A 127 -3.76 1.30 5.98
CA LYS A 127 -4.00 2.39 5.01
C LYS A 127 -4.88 1.97 3.83
N THR A 128 -4.67 0.76 3.29
CA THR A 128 -5.44 0.25 2.15
C THR A 128 -6.89 -0.04 2.54
N ARG A 129 -7.12 -0.67 3.68
CA ARG A 129 -8.47 -0.95 4.18
C ARG A 129 -9.23 0.34 4.44
N THR A 130 -8.60 1.30 5.12
CA THR A 130 -9.20 2.61 5.38
C THR A 130 -9.56 3.33 4.08
N ALA A 131 -8.70 3.27 3.05
CA ALA A 131 -8.99 3.83 1.74
C ALA A 131 -10.21 3.17 1.08
N LEU A 132 -10.26 1.84 1.08
CA LEU A 132 -11.36 1.09 0.47
C LEU A 132 -12.68 1.36 1.19
N GLU A 133 -12.68 1.38 2.53
CA GLU A 133 -13.88 1.69 3.33
C GLU A 133 -14.37 3.11 3.09
N PHE A 134 -13.46 4.10 3.02
CA PHE A 134 -13.80 5.49 2.72
C PHE A 134 -14.49 5.63 1.36
N PHE A 135 -13.87 5.16 0.29
CA PHE A 135 -14.42 5.31 -1.05
C PHE A 135 -15.60 4.38 -1.34
N ALA A 136 -15.69 3.22 -0.69
CA ALA A 136 -16.88 2.36 -0.81
C ALA A 136 -18.13 3.03 -0.23
N ALA A 137 -17.98 3.83 0.82
CA ALA A 137 -19.09 4.61 1.39
C ALA A 137 -19.57 5.72 0.44
N GLU A 138 -18.72 6.24 -0.44
CA GLU A 138 -19.10 7.24 -1.45
C GLU A 138 -19.85 6.64 -2.65
N LEU A 139 -19.77 5.32 -2.84
CA LEU A 139 -20.43 4.60 -3.95
C LEU A 139 -21.83 4.10 -3.56
N ALA A 140 -22.17 4.12 -2.28
CA ALA A 140 -23.45 3.66 -1.74
C ALA A 140 -24.50 4.78 -1.73
#